data_91173df39886422b89d5614ca7c9d624
#
_entry.id   91173df39886422b89d5614ca7c9d624
#
_cell.length_a   1.000
_cell.length_b   1.000
_cell.length_c   1.000
_cell.angle_alpha   90.00
_cell.angle_beta   90.00
_cell.angle_gamma   90.00
#
_symmetry.space_group_name_H-M   'P 1'
#
loop_
_entity.id
_entity.type
_entity.pdbx_description
1 polymer ?
#
loop_
_entity_poly.entity_id
_entity_poly.type
_entity_poly.pdbx_seq_one_letter_code
_entity_poly.pdbx_strand_id
1 'polypeptide(L)'
;MQTAEIGIIGGSGLYAMPGLTGVREHVVETPFGEPSDALMLGELEGRRVAFLARHGRGHRLLPSELNFRANIYAMKELGVERILSVSAVGSLKEEHKPTDFVIPDQFIDRTFARVGTFFGEGVVAHVGFGDPVCATVAETFALACAEIGVVGKRGGTYVCMEGPQFSTRAESNLYRSLGADVIGMTNLQEAKLAREAEICYATMAMVTDYDCWREGHDDVTVEQVVAVLHQNSENAAKVVKAAVRAMPKERTCGCGEALKYAILTDRAAIPKAAKERLGLLLEKYL
;
A
#
# COMPACT_ATOMS: atom_id res chain seq x y z
N MET A 1 12.83 -14.91 14.10
CA MET A 1 11.55 -15.13 14.83
C MET A 1 10.56 -14.06 14.34
N GLN A 2 9.40 -14.44 13.84
CA GLN A 2 8.41 -13.48 13.32
C GLN A 2 8.02 -12.46 14.39
N THR A 3 8.25 -11.17 14.12
CA THR A 3 8.01 -10.08 15.09
C THR A 3 6.64 -9.46 14.88
N ALA A 4 6.13 -9.45 13.63
CA ALA A 4 4.80 -9.00 13.27
C ALA A 4 4.18 -9.93 12.23
N GLU A 5 2.85 -10.08 12.25
CA GLU A 5 2.10 -10.90 11.29
C GLU A 5 1.49 -10.04 10.19
N ILE A 6 1.06 -8.84 10.57
CA ILE A 6 0.33 -7.90 9.72
C ILE A 6 1.07 -6.57 9.72
N GLY A 7 1.37 -6.06 8.53
CA GLY A 7 1.83 -4.70 8.31
C GLY A 7 0.65 -3.77 8.05
N ILE A 8 0.72 -2.58 8.62
CA ILE A 8 -0.23 -1.50 8.35
C ILE A 8 0.57 -0.33 7.81
N ILE A 9 0.27 0.12 6.60
CA ILE A 9 0.89 1.32 6.03
C ILE A 9 -0.17 2.42 6.00
N GLY A 10 -0.02 3.40 6.92
CA GLY A 10 -0.92 4.55 7.03
C GLY A 10 -0.45 5.69 6.14
N GLY A 11 -1.38 6.24 5.33
CA GLY A 11 -1.18 7.45 4.56
C GLY A 11 -1.54 8.71 5.36
N SER A 12 -1.84 9.79 4.63
CA SER A 12 -2.26 11.05 5.22
C SER A 12 -3.44 10.86 6.16
N GLY A 13 -3.37 11.45 7.35
CA GLY A 13 -4.40 11.35 8.38
C GLY A 13 -4.32 10.11 9.29
N LEU A 14 -3.58 9.07 8.91
CA LEU A 14 -3.39 7.88 9.74
C LEU A 14 -1.90 7.72 10.09
N TYR A 15 -1.40 8.53 11.01
CA TYR A 15 0.01 8.53 11.44
C TYR A 15 0.27 7.68 12.68
N ALA A 16 -0.78 7.26 13.36
CA ALA A 16 -0.74 6.33 14.48
C ALA A 16 -1.92 5.38 14.38
N MET A 17 -1.78 4.18 14.94
CA MET A 17 -2.88 3.20 14.97
C MET A 17 -3.56 3.24 16.35
N PRO A 18 -4.76 3.81 16.48
CA PRO A 18 -5.49 3.81 17.73
C PRO A 18 -5.80 2.39 18.22
N GLY A 19 -5.58 2.15 19.50
CA GLY A 19 -5.80 0.84 20.11
C GLY A 19 -4.62 -0.13 20.01
N LEU A 20 -3.51 0.29 19.42
CA LEU A 20 -2.27 -0.46 19.45
C LEU A 20 -1.71 -0.47 20.89
N THR A 21 -1.44 -1.66 21.43
CA THR A 21 -0.92 -1.86 22.78
C THR A 21 0.49 -2.42 22.75
N GLY A 22 1.25 -2.28 23.85
CA GLY A 22 2.64 -2.76 23.91
C GLY A 22 3.54 -2.09 22.88
N VAL A 23 3.26 -0.84 22.55
CA VAL A 23 3.90 -0.11 21.44
C VAL A 23 5.38 0.11 21.72
N ARG A 24 6.22 -0.23 20.73
CA ARG A 24 7.65 0.09 20.73
C ARG A 24 8.08 0.56 19.34
N GLU A 25 8.95 1.52 19.30
CA GLU A 25 9.63 1.89 18.05
C GLU A 25 10.66 0.83 17.68
N HIS A 26 10.74 0.57 16.37
CA HIS A 26 11.73 -0.34 15.82
C HIS A 26 12.33 0.27 14.56
N VAL A 27 13.61 0.59 14.63
CA VAL A 27 14.38 1.07 13.47
C VAL A 27 14.91 -0.15 12.74
N VAL A 28 14.70 -0.20 11.44
CA VAL A 28 15.20 -1.27 10.56
C VAL A 28 16.19 -0.65 9.58
N GLU A 29 17.40 -1.18 9.57
CA GLU A 29 18.39 -0.87 8.53
C GLU A 29 18.19 -1.85 7.37
N THR A 30 18.04 -1.32 6.15
CA THR A 30 17.82 -2.16 4.99
C THR A 30 18.93 -1.98 3.94
N PRO A 31 19.16 -2.98 3.08
CA PRO A 31 20.09 -2.84 1.95
C PRO A 31 19.68 -1.76 0.93
N PHE A 32 18.50 -1.21 1.09
CA PHE A 32 17.91 -0.17 0.23
C PHE A 32 17.88 1.20 0.88
N GLY A 33 18.52 1.36 2.04
CA GLY A 33 18.48 2.57 2.85
C GLY A 33 17.40 2.54 3.94
N GLU A 34 17.08 3.70 4.49
CA GLU A 34 16.13 3.82 5.60
C GLU A 34 14.68 3.81 5.12
N PRO A 35 13.76 3.17 5.84
CA PRO A 35 12.32 3.35 5.68
C PRO A 35 11.88 4.80 5.92
N SER A 36 10.65 5.12 5.53
CA SER A 36 10.05 6.46 5.70
C SER A 36 10.05 6.94 7.15
N ASP A 37 9.95 6.01 8.10
CA ASP A 37 10.01 6.25 9.55
C ASP A 37 10.33 4.94 10.29
N ALA A 38 10.60 5.03 11.59
CA ALA A 38 10.66 3.86 12.45
C ALA A 38 9.30 3.13 12.45
N LEU A 39 9.34 1.81 12.42
CA LEU A 39 8.12 1.00 12.50
C LEU A 39 7.64 0.92 13.95
N MET A 40 6.35 1.14 14.15
CA MET A 40 5.71 0.98 15.46
C MET A 40 5.22 -0.46 15.58
N LEU A 41 5.86 -1.24 16.42
CA LEU A 41 5.47 -2.63 16.71
C LEU A 41 4.55 -2.66 17.91
N GLY A 42 3.56 -3.53 17.88
CA GLY A 42 2.64 -3.70 18.99
C GLY A 42 1.62 -4.80 18.73
N GLU A 43 0.59 -4.82 19.56
CA GLU A 43 -0.54 -5.74 19.43
C GLU A 43 -1.83 -4.96 19.17
N LEU A 44 -2.58 -5.38 18.16
CA LEU A 44 -3.88 -4.85 17.80
C LEU A 44 -4.85 -6.03 17.64
N GLU A 45 -5.96 -6.03 18.37
CA GLU A 45 -6.96 -7.11 18.36
C GLU A 45 -6.35 -8.51 18.59
N GLY A 46 -5.38 -8.62 19.49
CA GLY A 46 -4.70 -9.88 19.78
C GLY A 46 -3.73 -10.37 18.69
N ARG A 47 -3.40 -9.52 17.72
CA ARG A 47 -2.48 -9.82 16.62
C ARG A 47 -1.24 -8.92 16.68
N ARG A 48 -0.08 -9.47 16.42
CA ARG A 48 1.17 -8.70 16.34
C ARG A 48 1.21 -7.93 15.03
N VAL A 49 1.34 -6.61 15.11
CA VAL A 49 1.33 -5.73 13.96
C VAL A 49 2.58 -4.85 13.91
N ALA A 50 2.95 -4.46 12.69
CA ALA A 50 3.92 -3.42 12.41
C ALA A 50 3.23 -2.27 11.67
N PHE A 51 3.22 -1.08 12.25
CA PHE A 51 2.65 0.11 11.64
C PHE A 51 3.76 1.01 11.09
N LEU A 52 3.58 1.53 9.88
CA LEU A 52 4.47 2.50 9.24
C LEU A 52 3.69 3.73 8.77
N ALA A 53 4.15 4.91 9.17
CA ALA A 53 3.70 6.19 8.62
C ALA A 53 4.36 6.40 7.25
N ARG A 54 3.59 6.23 6.15
CA ARG A 54 4.12 6.24 4.77
C ARG A 54 4.95 7.46 4.46
N HIS A 55 4.49 8.65 4.81
CA HIS A 55 5.18 9.91 4.54
C HIS A 55 6.08 10.38 5.69
N GLY A 56 6.36 9.49 6.66
CA GLY A 56 7.00 9.84 7.92
C GLY A 56 6.11 10.66 8.84
N ARG A 57 6.40 10.64 10.13
CA ARG A 57 5.69 11.50 11.11
C ARG A 57 5.87 12.96 10.73
N GLY A 58 4.78 13.70 10.74
CA GLY A 58 4.76 15.10 10.29
C GLY A 58 4.64 15.30 8.78
N HIS A 59 4.41 14.24 8.00
CA HIS A 59 4.19 14.29 6.53
C HIS A 59 5.34 15.00 5.80
N ARG A 60 6.56 14.58 6.06
CA ARG A 60 7.79 15.25 5.61
C ARG A 60 8.34 14.76 4.27
N LEU A 61 7.81 13.65 3.74
CA LEU A 61 8.27 13.04 2.49
C LEU A 61 7.22 13.17 1.39
N LEU A 62 7.64 13.69 0.25
CA LEU A 62 6.83 13.67 -0.97
C LEU A 62 6.61 12.23 -1.47
N PRO A 63 5.57 11.97 -2.28
CA PRO A 63 5.33 10.64 -2.84
C PRO A 63 6.53 10.03 -3.57
N SER A 64 7.31 10.84 -4.29
CA SER A 64 8.49 10.37 -5.04
C SER A 64 9.78 10.32 -4.21
N GLU A 65 9.77 10.84 -2.98
CA GLU A 65 10.87 10.71 -2.01
C GLU A 65 10.72 9.46 -1.13
N LEU A 66 9.58 8.76 -1.20
CA LEU A 66 9.33 7.55 -0.42
C LEU A 66 10.30 6.44 -0.82
N ASN A 67 11.04 5.91 0.14
CA ASN A 67 11.84 4.72 -0.08
C ASN A 67 10.96 3.46 0.01
N PHE A 68 10.17 3.23 -1.04
CA PHE A 68 9.25 2.09 -1.09
C PHE A 68 9.95 0.76 -0.89
N ARG A 69 11.18 0.59 -1.42
CA ARG A 69 11.96 -0.65 -1.22
C ARG A 69 12.28 -0.86 0.25
N ALA A 70 12.81 0.14 0.93
CA ALA A 70 13.13 0.03 2.35
C ALA A 70 11.87 -0.23 3.19
N ASN A 71 10.75 0.43 2.88
CA ASN A 71 9.47 0.24 3.57
C ASN A 71 8.98 -1.21 3.50
N ILE A 72 8.94 -1.79 2.30
CA ILE A 72 8.45 -3.17 2.11
C ILE A 72 9.47 -4.20 2.59
N TYR A 73 10.77 -3.95 2.40
CA TYR A 73 11.83 -4.83 2.91
C TYR A 73 11.78 -4.91 4.44
N ALA A 74 11.65 -3.79 5.14
CA ALA A 74 11.52 -3.76 6.59
C ALA A 74 10.29 -4.54 7.08
N MET A 75 9.15 -4.44 6.39
CA MET A 75 7.99 -5.28 6.70
C MET A 75 8.31 -6.77 6.53
N LYS A 76 9.00 -7.14 5.45
CA LYS A 76 9.43 -8.53 5.19
C LYS A 76 10.36 -9.04 6.28
N GLU A 77 11.33 -8.25 6.72
CA GLU A 77 12.29 -8.60 7.76
C GLU A 77 11.62 -8.87 9.10
N LEU A 78 10.57 -8.12 9.43
CA LEU A 78 9.74 -8.35 10.62
C LEU A 78 8.87 -9.61 10.54
N GLY A 79 8.84 -10.27 9.38
CA GLY A 79 8.04 -11.46 9.14
C GLY A 79 6.59 -11.16 8.77
N VAL A 80 6.30 -9.94 8.32
CA VAL A 80 4.96 -9.56 7.84
C VAL A 80 4.58 -10.37 6.62
N GLU A 81 3.41 -10.98 6.67
CA GLU A 81 2.84 -11.77 5.57
C GLU A 81 1.72 -11.04 4.82
N ARG A 82 1.12 -10.04 5.44
CA ARG A 82 -0.02 -9.29 4.90
C ARG A 82 0.12 -7.81 5.19
N ILE A 83 -0.05 -6.97 4.18
CA ILE A 83 -0.05 -5.52 4.32
C ILE A 83 -1.46 -4.98 4.08
N LEU A 84 -1.97 -4.28 5.08
CA LEU A 84 -3.16 -3.43 5.03
C LEU A 84 -2.70 -1.99 4.76
N SER A 85 -2.89 -1.53 3.53
CA SER A 85 -2.51 -0.17 3.14
C SER A 85 -3.74 0.74 3.14
N VAL A 86 -3.56 1.98 3.57
CA VAL A 86 -4.62 3.01 3.59
C VAL A 86 -4.07 4.28 2.95
N SER A 87 -4.82 4.87 2.03
CA SER A 87 -4.43 6.12 1.36
C SER A 87 -5.63 7.02 1.06
N ALA A 88 -5.41 8.33 1.05
CA ALA A 88 -6.37 9.29 0.52
C ALA A 88 -6.30 9.32 -1.01
N VAL A 89 -7.43 9.48 -1.68
CA VAL A 89 -7.56 9.49 -3.15
C VAL A 89 -8.63 10.44 -3.61
N GLY A 90 -8.48 10.96 -4.83
CA GLY A 90 -9.54 11.59 -5.59
C GLY A 90 -10.42 10.54 -6.29
N SER A 91 -11.69 10.83 -6.45
CA SER A 91 -12.63 10.01 -7.22
C SER A 91 -12.67 10.44 -8.70
N LEU A 92 -12.68 9.46 -9.58
CA LEU A 92 -12.86 9.65 -11.01
C LEU A 92 -14.27 9.24 -11.49
N LYS A 93 -15.16 8.86 -10.55
CA LYS A 93 -16.53 8.42 -10.82
C LYS A 93 -17.55 9.05 -9.87
N GLU A 94 -18.74 9.37 -10.38
CA GLU A 94 -19.84 9.94 -9.57
C GLU A 94 -20.28 9.03 -8.40
N GLU A 95 -20.26 7.73 -8.61
CA GLU A 95 -20.67 6.74 -7.60
C GLU A 95 -19.70 6.58 -6.43
N HIS A 96 -18.46 7.07 -6.53
CA HIS A 96 -17.49 7.05 -5.45
C HIS A 96 -17.42 8.43 -4.79
N LYS A 97 -18.23 8.61 -3.77
CA LYS A 97 -18.41 9.93 -3.13
C LYS A 97 -17.30 10.20 -2.10
N PRO A 98 -16.95 11.46 -1.83
CA PRO A 98 -16.18 11.79 -0.64
C PRO A 98 -16.76 11.12 0.59
N THR A 99 -15.92 10.53 1.43
CA THR A 99 -16.20 9.65 2.57
C THR A 99 -16.49 8.17 2.23
N ASP A 100 -16.70 7.80 0.97
CA ASP A 100 -16.70 6.40 0.57
C ASP A 100 -15.26 5.83 0.60
N PHE A 101 -15.16 4.52 0.78
CA PHE A 101 -13.91 3.78 0.64
C PHE A 101 -13.99 2.88 -0.59
N VAL A 102 -12.92 2.84 -1.37
CA VAL A 102 -12.76 1.95 -2.51
C VAL A 102 -11.61 0.99 -2.21
N ILE A 103 -11.81 -0.29 -2.45
CA ILE A 103 -10.80 -1.34 -2.34
C ILE A 103 -10.46 -1.79 -3.77
N PRO A 104 -9.55 -1.08 -4.47
CA PRO A 104 -9.24 -1.36 -5.87
C PRO A 104 -8.56 -2.71 -6.02
N ASP A 105 -8.72 -3.33 -7.17
CA ASP A 105 -8.09 -4.58 -7.54
C ASP A 105 -7.16 -4.44 -8.74
N GLN A 106 -7.17 -3.28 -9.42
CA GLN A 106 -6.33 -2.97 -10.56
C GLN A 106 -5.61 -1.63 -10.42
N PHE A 107 -4.49 -1.48 -11.15
CA PHE A 107 -3.69 -0.26 -11.18
C PHE A 107 -3.34 0.15 -12.62
N ILE A 108 -3.29 1.48 -12.84
CA ILE A 108 -2.64 2.09 -14.00
C ILE A 108 -1.46 2.91 -13.48
N ASP A 109 -0.26 2.63 -14.01
CA ASP A 109 0.98 3.32 -13.64
C ASP A 109 1.17 4.58 -14.47
N ARG A 110 1.16 5.74 -13.81
CA ARG A 110 1.52 7.04 -14.40
C ARG A 110 2.70 7.67 -13.67
N THR A 111 3.50 6.85 -12.98
CA THR A 111 4.75 7.27 -12.33
C THR A 111 5.94 7.04 -13.26
N PHE A 112 7.00 7.86 -13.13
CA PHE A 112 8.17 7.79 -14.02
C PHE A 112 9.51 7.95 -13.31
N ALA A 113 9.54 8.44 -12.06
CA ALA A 113 10.78 8.70 -11.33
C ALA A 113 10.99 7.74 -10.13
N ARG A 114 10.26 6.62 -10.05
CA ARG A 114 10.26 5.74 -8.88
C ARG A 114 10.81 4.36 -9.19
N VAL A 115 11.55 3.82 -8.25
CA VAL A 115 12.02 2.43 -8.34
C VAL A 115 10.92 1.50 -7.83
N GLY A 116 10.40 0.65 -8.72
CA GLY A 116 9.30 -0.28 -8.46
C GLY A 116 9.72 -1.75 -8.41
N THR A 117 11.01 -2.06 -8.20
CA THR A 117 11.52 -3.44 -8.10
C THR A 117 12.69 -3.52 -7.13
N PHE A 118 12.83 -4.67 -6.47
CA PHE A 118 14.04 -5.02 -5.71
C PHE A 118 15.15 -5.57 -6.59
N PHE A 119 14.78 -6.11 -7.75
CA PHE A 119 15.70 -6.80 -8.66
C PHE A 119 16.49 -5.82 -9.53
N GLY A 120 17.48 -6.35 -10.23
CA GLY A 120 18.49 -5.61 -10.97
C GLY A 120 19.89 -5.94 -10.45
N GLU A 121 20.91 -5.28 -11.00
CA GLU A 121 22.31 -5.45 -10.58
C GLU A 121 22.75 -6.93 -10.54
N GLY A 122 22.39 -7.67 -11.58
CA GLY A 122 22.77 -9.07 -11.76
C GLY A 122 21.69 -10.09 -11.39
N VAL A 123 20.49 -9.66 -10.99
CA VAL A 123 19.33 -10.55 -10.79
C VAL A 123 18.14 -10.03 -11.58
N VAL A 124 17.57 -10.88 -12.41
CA VAL A 124 16.37 -10.61 -13.19
C VAL A 124 15.25 -11.52 -12.70
N ALA A 125 14.13 -10.93 -12.32
CA ALA A 125 12.91 -11.65 -11.98
C ALA A 125 11.69 -10.95 -12.58
N HIS A 126 10.71 -11.73 -13.05
CA HIS A 126 9.44 -11.23 -13.58
C HIS A 126 8.30 -11.89 -12.85
N VAL A 127 7.78 -11.22 -11.82
CA VAL A 127 6.60 -11.70 -11.09
C VAL A 127 5.33 -11.49 -11.90
N GLY A 128 4.37 -12.42 -11.79
CA GLY A 128 3.04 -12.22 -12.35
C GLY A 128 2.31 -11.07 -11.64
N PHE A 129 1.79 -10.10 -12.40
CA PHE A 129 1.17 -8.89 -11.87
C PHE A 129 -0.18 -8.55 -12.54
N GLY A 130 -0.81 -9.50 -13.22
CA GLY A 130 -2.16 -9.35 -13.80
C GLY A 130 -3.22 -9.09 -12.74
N ASP A 131 -3.09 -9.74 -11.57
CA ASP A 131 -3.93 -9.51 -10.39
C ASP A 131 -3.05 -8.95 -9.26
N PRO A 132 -2.83 -7.64 -9.22
CA PRO A 132 -1.83 -7.02 -8.32
C PRO A 132 -2.21 -7.05 -6.85
N VAL A 133 -3.50 -7.23 -6.53
CA VAL A 133 -4.05 -7.14 -5.19
C VAL A 133 -4.42 -8.53 -4.67
N CYS A 134 -4.13 -8.80 -3.40
CA CYS A 134 -4.54 -10.05 -2.76
C CYS A 134 -6.06 -10.05 -2.48
N ALA A 135 -6.78 -10.94 -3.15
CA ALA A 135 -8.23 -11.04 -3.01
C ALA A 135 -8.69 -11.28 -1.55
N THR A 136 -7.95 -12.08 -0.76
CA THR A 136 -8.27 -12.34 0.65
C THR A 136 -8.17 -11.06 1.49
N VAL A 137 -7.12 -10.27 1.31
CA VAL A 137 -6.94 -9.00 2.06
C VAL A 137 -7.99 -7.98 1.62
N ALA A 138 -8.27 -7.88 0.31
CA ALA A 138 -9.30 -6.98 -0.22
C ALA A 138 -10.70 -7.34 0.30
N GLU A 139 -11.04 -8.64 0.34
CA GLU A 139 -12.31 -9.10 0.92
C GLU A 139 -12.42 -8.78 2.39
N THR A 140 -11.33 -8.99 3.15
CA THR A 140 -11.29 -8.65 4.58
C THR A 140 -11.57 -7.16 4.82
N PHE A 141 -11.03 -6.26 3.97
CA PHE A 141 -11.35 -4.83 4.04
C PHE A 141 -12.83 -4.56 3.74
N ALA A 142 -13.40 -5.19 2.71
CA ALA A 142 -14.80 -4.99 2.34
C ALA A 142 -15.76 -5.42 3.46
N LEU A 143 -15.51 -6.59 4.06
CA LEU A 143 -16.28 -7.09 5.21
C LEU A 143 -16.13 -6.19 6.43
N ALA A 144 -14.93 -5.69 6.70
CA ALA A 144 -14.67 -4.74 7.79
C ALA A 144 -15.40 -3.40 7.58
N CYS A 145 -15.45 -2.89 6.35
CA CYS A 145 -16.25 -1.70 6.03
C CYS A 145 -17.74 -1.92 6.32
N ALA A 146 -18.28 -3.06 5.90
CA ALA A 146 -19.68 -3.41 6.16
C ALA A 146 -19.97 -3.53 7.66
N GLU A 147 -19.06 -4.13 8.43
CA GLU A 147 -19.20 -4.26 9.90
C GLU A 147 -19.24 -2.90 10.59
N ILE A 148 -18.39 -1.95 10.15
CA ILE A 148 -18.31 -0.60 10.73
C ILE A 148 -19.45 0.30 10.23
N GLY A 149 -20.19 -0.11 9.19
CA GLY A 149 -21.27 0.67 8.60
C GLY A 149 -20.79 1.81 7.70
N VAL A 150 -19.58 1.69 7.12
CA VAL A 150 -19.07 2.60 6.09
C VAL A 150 -19.19 1.98 4.71
N VAL A 151 -19.34 2.84 3.69
CA VAL A 151 -19.40 2.37 2.31
C VAL A 151 -18.02 1.91 1.86
N GLY A 152 -17.85 0.61 1.65
CA GLY A 152 -16.64 0.00 1.11
C GLY A 152 -16.94 -0.68 -0.22
N LYS A 153 -16.48 -0.10 -1.33
CA LYS A 153 -16.70 -0.63 -2.69
C LYS A 153 -15.49 -1.44 -3.12
N ARG A 154 -15.71 -2.73 -3.36
CA ARG A 154 -14.66 -3.63 -3.82
C ARG A 154 -14.54 -3.62 -5.34
N GLY A 155 -13.30 -3.67 -5.82
CA GLY A 155 -12.97 -3.61 -7.24
C GLY A 155 -12.71 -2.20 -7.72
N GLY A 156 -12.30 -2.10 -8.97
CA GLY A 156 -12.00 -0.85 -9.64
C GLY A 156 -10.52 -0.59 -9.85
N THR A 157 -10.24 0.39 -10.68
CA THR A 157 -8.89 0.74 -11.13
C THR A 157 -8.38 1.99 -10.44
N TYR A 158 -7.22 1.88 -9.80
CA TYR A 158 -6.49 2.97 -9.18
C TYR A 158 -5.44 3.50 -10.16
N VAL A 159 -5.53 4.77 -10.56
CA VAL A 159 -4.43 5.46 -11.25
C VAL A 159 -3.42 5.94 -10.22
N CYS A 160 -2.17 5.50 -10.36
CA CYS A 160 -1.08 6.00 -9.54
C CYS A 160 -0.30 7.04 -10.33
N MET A 161 -0.48 8.32 -9.98
CA MET A 161 0.23 9.43 -10.60
C MET A 161 1.51 9.78 -9.83
N GLU A 162 2.43 10.51 -10.47
CA GLU A 162 3.68 10.92 -9.85
C GLU A 162 3.47 11.92 -8.70
N GLY A 163 2.65 12.95 -8.90
CA GLY A 163 2.59 14.09 -8.01
C GLY A 163 3.89 14.93 -8.01
N PRO A 164 4.10 15.84 -7.04
CA PRO A 164 3.19 16.16 -5.94
C PRO A 164 2.00 17.03 -6.33
N GLN A 165 1.98 17.60 -7.55
CA GLN A 165 0.82 18.35 -8.05
C GLN A 165 -0.36 17.39 -8.28
N PHE A 166 -1.56 17.88 -8.07
CA PHE A 166 -2.78 17.19 -8.49
C PHE A 166 -2.92 17.18 -10.01
N SER A 167 -3.84 16.39 -10.55
CA SER A 167 -4.09 16.27 -11.97
C SER A 167 -4.48 17.62 -12.60
N THR A 168 -4.03 17.82 -13.82
CA THR A 168 -4.71 18.78 -14.70
C THR A 168 -6.09 18.25 -15.08
N ARG A 169 -7.03 19.14 -15.45
CA ARG A 169 -8.36 18.74 -15.93
C ARG A 169 -8.31 17.82 -17.15
N ALA A 170 -7.32 18.02 -18.01
CA ALA A 170 -7.10 17.15 -19.18
C ALA A 170 -6.66 15.73 -18.77
N GLU A 171 -5.76 15.61 -17.79
CA GLU A 171 -5.33 14.32 -17.24
C GLU A 171 -6.48 13.61 -16.54
N SER A 172 -7.23 14.30 -15.70
CA SER A 172 -8.40 13.76 -15.02
C SER A 172 -9.42 13.19 -16.02
N ASN A 173 -9.75 13.94 -17.06
CA ASN A 173 -10.64 13.49 -18.13
C ASN A 173 -10.06 12.29 -18.90
N LEU A 174 -8.75 12.25 -19.15
CA LEU A 174 -8.08 11.11 -19.75
C LEU A 174 -8.23 9.86 -18.88
N TYR A 175 -7.96 9.96 -17.59
CA TYR A 175 -8.07 8.80 -16.67
C TYR A 175 -9.50 8.28 -16.56
N ARG A 176 -10.48 9.19 -16.57
CA ARG A 176 -11.90 8.82 -16.64
C ARG A 176 -12.24 8.09 -17.93
N SER A 177 -11.71 8.54 -19.08
CA SER A 177 -11.93 7.86 -20.37
C SER A 177 -11.32 6.44 -20.42
N LEU A 178 -10.29 6.16 -19.60
CA LEU A 178 -9.72 4.84 -19.42
C LEU A 178 -10.54 3.94 -18.46
N GLY A 179 -11.63 4.45 -17.90
CA GLY A 179 -12.49 3.72 -16.99
C GLY A 179 -11.97 3.65 -15.55
N ALA A 180 -10.96 4.46 -15.19
CA ALA A 180 -10.41 4.48 -13.86
C ALA A 180 -11.43 4.95 -12.80
N ASP A 181 -11.29 4.42 -11.58
CA ASP A 181 -12.21 4.65 -10.47
C ASP A 181 -11.70 5.71 -9.50
N VAL A 182 -10.44 5.61 -9.13
CA VAL A 182 -9.80 6.52 -8.16
C VAL A 182 -8.39 6.89 -8.60
N ILE A 183 -7.90 8.01 -8.09
CA ILE A 183 -6.55 8.52 -8.36
C ILE A 183 -5.82 8.83 -7.07
N GLY A 184 -4.57 8.41 -6.97
CA GLY A 184 -3.68 8.72 -5.88
C GLY A 184 -2.22 8.63 -6.29
N MET A 185 -1.30 8.64 -5.32
CA MET A 185 0.11 8.85 -5.64
C MET A 185 1.06 7.73 -5.16
N THR A 186 0.61 6.70 -4.40
CA THR A 186 1.57 5.90 -3.62
C THR A 186 1.42 4.39 -3.72
N ASN A 187 0.24 3.86 -3.98
CA ASN A 187 -0.05 2.44 -3.73
C ASN A 187 0.56 1.46 -4.74
N LEU A 188 0.85 1.89 -5.96
CA LEU A 188 1.34 0.96 -6.99
C LEU A 188 2.75 0.42 -6.69
N GLN A 189 3.68 1.27 -6.24
CA GLN A 189 5.02 0.81 -5.88
C GLN A 189 4.96 -0.13 -4.67
N GLU A 190 4.09 0.14 -3.70
CA GLU A 190 3.86 -0.78 -2.58
C GLU A 190 3.37 -2.15 -3.09
N ALA A 191 2.38 -2.17 -3.98
CA ALA A 191 1.83 -3.40 -4.54
C ALA A 191 2.87 -4.21 -5.34
N LYS A 192 3.67 -3.54 -6.20
CA LYS A 192 4.77 -4.17 -6.96
C LYS A 192 5.78 -4.83 -6.03
N LEU A 193 6.28 -4.08 -5.07
CA LEU A 193 7.31 -4.54 -4.14
C LEU A 193 6.78 -5.58 -3.15
N ALA A 194 5.54 -5.45 -2.67
CA ALA A 194 4.91 -6.48 -1.84
C ALA A 194 4.77 -7.80 -2.60
N ARG A 195 4.43 -7.77 -3.91
CA ARG A 195 4.40 -8.96 -4.75
C ARG A 195 5.77 -9.63 -4.85
N GLU A 196 6.83 -8.85 -5.10
CA GLU A 196 8.20 -9.36 -5.15
C GLU A 196 8.70 -9.85 -3.78
N ALA A 197 8.21 -9.27 -2.68
CA ALA A 197 8.51 -9.71 -1.32
C ALA A 197 7.63 -10.90 -0.86
N GLU A 198 6.75 -11.42 -1.71
CA GLU A 198 5.80 -12.49 -1.38
C GLU A 198 4.88 -12.15 -0.20
N ILE A 199 4.51 -10.88 -0.06
CA ILE A 199 3.58 -10.36 0.93
C ILE A 199 2.21 -10.12 0.28
N CYS A 200 1.13 -10.56 0.91
CA CYS A 200 -0.22 -10.20 0.50
C CYS A 200 -0.43 -8.70 0.69
N TYR A 201 -0.94 -8.02 -0.32
CA TYR A 201 -1.17 -6.58 -0.29
C TYR A 201 -2.56 -6.24 -0.76
N ALA A 202 -3.24 -5.34 -0.05
CA ALA A 202 -4.39 -4.61 -0.55
C ALA A 202 -4.37 -3.20 0.03
N THR A 203 -4.98 -2.26 -0.70
CA THR A 203 -5.19 -0.90 -0.23
C THR A 203 -6.68 -0.61 -0.08
N MET A 204 -7.02 0.16 0.95
CA MET A 204 -8.29 0.83 1.12
C MET A 204 -8.09 2.30 0.81
N ALA A 205 -8.65 2.74 -0.30
CA ALA A 205 -8.56 4.10 -0.81
C ALA A 205 -9.73 4.93 -0.25
N MET A 206 -9.40 5.93 0.56
CA MET A 206 -10.37 6.84 1.18
C MET A 206 -10.64 7.99 0.23
N VAL A 207 -11.84 8.09 -0.31
CA VAL A 207 -12.21 9.18 -1.20
C VAL A 207 -12.34 10.49 -0.44
N THR A 208 -11.57 11.50 -0.83
CA THR A 208 -11.58 12.84 -0.23
C THR A 208 -12.30 13.87 -1.08
N ASP A 209 -12.31 13.70 -2.39
CA ASP A 209 -12.77 14.66 -3.38
C ASP A 209 -13.11 13.96 -4.70
N TYR A 210 -13.60 14.73 -5.69
CA TYR A 210 -13.89 14.26 -7.06
C TYR A 210 -12.78 14.61 -8.05
N ASP A 211 -11.54 14.76 -7.61
CA ASP A 211 -10.47 15.29 -8.45
C ASP A 211 -10.92 16.64 -9.10
N CYS A 212 -10.39 17.03 -10.26
CA CYS A 212 -10.73 18.31 -10.88
C CYS A 212 -11.69 18.21 -12.08
N TRP A 213 -12.31 17.05 -12.32
CA TRP A 213 -13.17 16.82 -13.49
C TRP A 213 -14.61 17.28 -13.31
N ARG A 214 -15.12 17.34 -12.06
CA ARG A 214 -16.53 17.59 -11.79
C ARG A 214 -16.86 19.06 -11.93
N GLU A 215 -17.72 19.40 -12.87
CA GLU A 215 -18.20 20.77 -13.06
C GLU A 215 -19.06 21.23 -11.87
N GLY A 216 -18.99 22.54 -11.56
CA GLY A 216 -19.78 23.16 -10.47
C GLY A 216 -19.22 22.87 -9.06
N HIS A 217 -18.08 22.21 -8.94
CA HIS A 217 -17.28 22.15 -7.73
C HIS A 217 -16.02 23.00 -7.94
N ASP A 218 -15.61 23.74 -6.89
CA ASP A 218 -14.33 24.44 -6.88
C ASP A 218 -13.20 23.45 -7.12
N ASP A 219 -12.10 23.91 -7.71
CA ASP A 219 -10.90 23.10 -7.85
C ASP A 219 -10.51 22.57 -6.47
N VAL A 220 -10.03 21.32 -6.42
CA VAL A 220 -9.67 20.63 -5.17
C VAL A 220 -8.67 21.47 -4.40
N THR A 221 -9.07 21.96 -3.23
CA THR A 221 -8.19 22.69 -2.32
C THR A 221 -7.68 21.78 -1.20
N VAL A 222 -6.49 22.09 -0.68
CA VAL A 222 -5.90 21.34 0.43
C VAL A 222 -6.82 21.39 1.66
N GLU A 223 -7.50 22.51 1.94
CA GLU A 223 -8.41 22.67 3.06
C GLU A 223 -9.61 21.73 2.98
N GLN A 224 -10.21 21.58 1.80
CA GLN A 224 -11.33 20.66 1.57
C GLN A 224 -10.92 19.22 1.76
N VAL A 225 -9.77 18.83 1.19
CA VAL A 225 -9.19 17.50 1.36
C VAL A 225 -8.95 17.19 2.84
N VAL A 226 -8.35 18.12 3.59
CA VAL A 226 -8.05 17.94 5.03
C VAL A 226 -9.33 17.78 5.85
N ALA A 227 -10.39 18.54 5.56
CA ALA A 227 -11.65 18.43 6.31
C ALA A 227 -12.28 17.02 6.19
N VAL A 228 -12.35 16.49 4.95
CA VAL A 228 -12.87 15.13 4.70
C VAL A 228 -11.91 14.07 5.22
N LEU A 229 -10.60 14.33 5.16
CA LEU A 229 -9.57 13.40 5.59
C LEU A 229 -9.67 13.07 7.08
N HIS A 230 -10.01 14.03 7.94
CA HIS A 230 -10.19 13.77 9.38
C HIS A 230 -11.30 12.74 9.62
N GLN A 231 -12.47 12.93 9.02
CA GLN A 231 -13.59 11.98 9.13
C GLN A 231 -13.20 10.60 8.59
N ASN A 232 -12.56 10.58 7.44
CA ASN A 232 -12.11 9.34 6.80
C ASN A 232 -11.10 8.59 7.68
N SER A 233 -10.18 9.30 8.32
CA SER A 233 -9.14 8.70 9.17
C SER A 233 -9.70 7.99 10.39
N GLU A 234 -10.70 8.57 11.05
CA GLU A 234 -11.38 7.92 12.18
C GLU A 234 -12.08 6.62 11.75
N ASN A 235 -12.77 6.66 10.63
CA ASN A 235 -13.45 5.49 10.08
C ASN A 235 -12.44 4.45 9.60
N ALA A 236 -11.37 4.87 8.92
CA ALA A 236 -10.30 3.98 8.46
C ALA A 236 -9.62 3.25 9.62
N ALA A 237 -9.35 3.93 10.73
CA ALA A 237 -8.78 3.30 11.92
C ALA A 237 -9.69 2.19 12.47
N LYS A 238 -11.02 2.42 12.50
CA LYS A 238 -12.00 1.41 12.92
C LYS A 238 -12.03 0.22 11.95
N VAL A 239 -12.04 0.50 10.63
CA VAL A 239 -12.01 -0.53 9.59
C VAL A 239 -10.74 -1.36 9.64
N VAL A 240 -9.57 -0.72 9.76
CA VAL A 240 -8.28 -1.43 9.90
C VAL A 240 -8.29 -2.34 11.13
N LYS A 241 -8.80 -1.85 12.26
CA LYS A 241 -8.93 -2.64 13.49
C LYS A 241 -9.83 -3.86 13.28
N ALA A 242 -11.00 -3.69 12.66
CA ALA A 242 -11.90 -4.80 12.32
C ALA A 242 -11.25 -5.78 11.33
N ALA A 243 -10.54 -5.27 10.31
CA ALA A 243 -9.83 -6.08 9.34
C ALA A 243 -8.70 -6.90 9.98
N VAL A 244 -7.93 -6.33 10.90
CA VAL A 244 -6.88 -7.07 11.65
C VAL A 244 -7.51 -8.21 12.45
N ARG A 245 -8.61 -7.97 13.14
CA ARG A 245 -9.35 -9.00 13.90
C ARG A 245 -9.87 -10.11 12.99
N ALA A 246 -10.46 -9.74 11.85
CA ALA A 246 -11.09 -10.68 10.91
C ALA A 246 -10.09 -11.39 9.98
N MET A 247 -8.82 -10.95 9.92
CA MET A 247 -7.82 -11.50 9.01
C MET A 247 -7.60 -12.99 9.26
N PRO A 248 -7.76 -13.87 8.24
CA PRO A 248 -7.54 -15.31 8.39
C PRO A 248 -6.13 -15.60 8.94
N LYS A 249 -6.02 -16.56 9.85
CA LYS A 249 -4.71 -16.98 10.39
C LYS A 249 -3.86 -17.64 9.31
N GLU A 250 -4.46 -18.53 8.54
CA GLU A 250 -3.77 -19.23 7.45
C GLU A 250 -3.77 -18.40 6.18
N ARG A 251 -2.70 -18.51 5.42
CA ARG A 251 -2.55 -17.88 4.10
C ARG A 251 -2.78 -18.92 3.01
N THR A 252 -3.94 -18.87 2.38
CA THR A 252 -4.36 -19.82 1.34
C THR A 252 -4.16 -19.31 -0.09
N CYS A 253 -3.77 -18.04 -0.27
CA CYS A 253 -3.53 -17.45 -1.59
C CYS A 253 -2.10 -17.74 -2.10
N GLY A 254 -1.90 -17.60 -3.41
CA GLY A 254 -0.60 -17.79 -4.07
C GLY A 254 0.44 -16.69 -3.84
N CYS A 255 0.12 -15.62 -3.08
CA CYS A 255 1.04 -14.48 -2.90
C CYS A 255 2.40 -14.89 -2.32
N GLY A 256 2.43 -15.91 -1.45
CA GLY A 256 3.66 -16.39 -0.81
C GLY A 256 4.57 -17.24 -1.71
N GLU A 257 4.21 -17.44 -2.97
CA GLU A 257 4.99 -18.19 -3.95
C GLU A 257 5.23 -17.38 -5.25
N ALA A 258 5.11 -16.05 -5.18
CA ALA A 258 5.20 -15.19 -6.36
C ALA A 258 6.56 -15.27 -7.07
N LEU A 259 7.63 -15.60 -6.35
CA LEU A 259 8.97 -15.74 -6.90
C LEU A 259 9.32 -17.15 -7.40
N LYS A 260 8.48 -18.16 -7.12
CA LYS A 260 8.78 -19.59 -7.36
C LYS A 260 9.30 -19.89 -8.78
N TYR A 261 8.75 -19.21 -9.77
CA TYR A 261 9.12 -19.37 -11.19
C TYR A 261 9.49 -18.03 -11.84
N ALA A 262 9.69 -16.98 -11.06
CA ALA A 262 9.88 -15.61 -11.56
C ALA A 262 11.35 -15.29 -11.84
N ILE A 263 12.29 -15.95 -11.16
CA ILE A 263 13.72 -15.65 -11.24
C ILE A 263 14.29 -16.29 -12.52
N LEU A 264 14.72 -15.43 -13.48
CA LEU A 264 15.27 -15.86 -14.75
C LEU A 264 16.79 -16.02 -14.74
N THR A 265 17.47 -15.27 -13.88
CA THR A 265 18.94 -15.35 -13.76
C THR A 265 19.35 -16.74 -13.29
N ASP A 266 20.30 -17.36 -14.00
CA ASP A 266 20.94 -18.59 -13.54
C ASP A 266 21.51 -18.38 -12.13
N ARG A 267 21.18 -19.26 -11.21
CA ARG A 267 21.60 -19.17 -9.80
C ARG A 267 23.11 -19.11 -9.62
N ALA A 268 23.87 -19.79 -10.49
CA ALA A 268 25.32 -19.76 -10.47
C ALA A 268 25.89 -18.40 -10.95
N ALA A 269 25.13 -17.66 -11.77
CA ALA A 269 25.52 -16.37 -12.30
C ALA A 269 25.15 -15.19 -11.38
N ILE A 270 24.35 -15.42 -10.32
CA ILE A 270 23.96 -14.36 -9.40
C ILE A 270 25.18 -13.86 -8.61
N PRO A 271 25.56 -12.56 -8.73
CA PRO A 271 26.70 -12.00 -8.02
C PRO A 271 26.54 -12.11 -6.48
N LYS A 272 27.68 -12.31 -5.79
CA LYS A 272 27.68 -12.41 -4.32
C LYS A 272 27.01 -11.20 -3.65
N ALA A 273 27.33 -9.98 -4.09
CA ALA A 273 26.73 -8.76 -3.56
C ALA A 273 25.20 -8.71 -3.77
N ALA A 274 24.70 -9.24 -4.89
CA ALA A 274 23.25 -9.34 -5.11
C ALA A 274 22.60 -10.37 -4.18
N LYS A 275 23.26 -11.51 -3.92
CA LYS A 275 22.79 -12.51 -2.94
C LYS A 275 22.73 -11.94 -1.52
N GLU A 276 23.72 -11.14 -1.14
CA GLU A 276 23.74 -10.48 0.17
C GLU A 276 22.62 -9.42 0.28
N ARG A 277 22.45 -8.57 -0.74
CA ARG A 277 21.41 -7.53 -0.77
C ARG A 277 19.99 -8.09 -0.80
N LEU A 278 19.78 -9.15 -1.55
CA LEU A 278 18.46 -9.75 -1.80
C LEU A 278 18.20 -11.01 -0.96
N GLY A 279 19.11 -11.38 -0.05
CA GLY A 279 19.07 -12.66 0.67
C GLY A 279 17.72 -12.96 1.28
N LEU A 280 17.11 -12.01 1.99
CA LEU A 280 15.79 -12.16 2.62
C LEU A 280 14.67 -12.50 1.61
N LEU A 281 14.79 -12.08 0.35
CA LEU A 281 13.81 -12.34 -0.68
C LEU A 281 14.10 -13.63 -1.46
N LEU A 282 15.38 -13.99 -1.58
CA LEU A 282 15.84 -15.08 -2.44
C LEU A 282 16.17 -16.37 -1.70
N GLU A 283 16.40 -16.32 -0.37
CA GLU A 283 16.86 -17.46 0.44
C GLU A 283 16.05 -18.74 0.19
N LYS A 284 14.75 -18.61 0.02
CA LYS A 284 13.83 -19.71 -0.27
C LYS A 284 14.09 -20.39 -1.63
N TYR A 285 14.81 -19.73 -2.56
CA TYR A 285 14.94 -20.10 -3.97
C TYR A 285 16.40 -20.32 -4.43
N LEU A 286 17.36 -20.01 -3.59
CA LEU A 286 18.80 -20.22 -3.80
C LEU A 286 19.27 -21.48 -3.08
#